data_49913bb49bfbf8de919dbaf3c2c4d7b9
#
_entry.id   49913bb49bfbf8de919dbaf3c2c4d7b9
#
_cell.length_a   1.000
_cell.length_b   1.000
_cell.length_c   1.000
_cell.angle_alpha   90.00
_cell.angle_beta   90.00
_cell.angle_gamma   90.00
#
_symmetry.space_group_name_H-M   'P 1'
#
loop_
_entity.id
_entity.type
_entity.pdbx_description
1 polymer ?
#
loop_
_entity_poly.entity_id
_entity_poly.type
_entity_poly.pdbx_seq_one_letter_code
_entity_poly.pdbx_strand_id
1 'polypeptide(L)'
;MKLKFTPVLLLIMFVVALAVPMFLSTGGLVVAQEVANVTLELQPTCGVRPTTNVAVASTQVGPPIEQPAPLTRFRRPLTAQSSSGHTPQEYQAIANQTNYGQRFVYDINGQLNNNQPIIVLHETVTTSQNAINFFRTRHTSEDNQASYHTLITLNGDIVYIVPPDLRAFGAGNSVFVGSRGEEAVRTHPKYPASVNNFAYHVSLETPPDGMNNGSSHSGYTMAQYQSLAWLVSRTGVPNDRITTHQAVDRSGHRSDPRSFNSQLFYQLLNNYPRTQEIIIGCRVPGYQG
;
A
#
# COMPACT_ATOMS: atom_id res chain seq x y z
N MET A 1 23.89 -64.09 -13.64
CA MET A 1 25.14 -63.98 -14.40
C MET A 1 25.65 -62.57 -14.12
N LYS A 2 26.53 -62.38 -13.13
CA LYS A 2 27.97 -62.01 -13.21
C LYS A 2 28.17 -60.76 -14.03
N LEU A 3 28.80 -59.65 -13.62
CA LEU A 3 29.96 -59.28 -12.79
C LEU A 3 29.84 -57.79 -12.49
N LYS A 4 30.01 -57.27 -11.29
CA LYS A 4 31.12 -56.66 -10.57
C LYS A 4 32.21 -56.02 -11.47
N PHE A 5 32.47 -54.72 -11.21
CA PHE A 5 33.82 -54.19 -10.87
C PHE A 5 33.78 -52.71 -10.50
N THR A 6 34.16 -52.39 -9.29
CA THR A 6 34.91 -51.19 -8.87
C THR A 6 36.39 -51.43 -9.08
N PRO A 7 37.27 -50.43 -9.22
CA PRO A 7 37.94 -49.86 -8.08
C PRO A 7 38.38 -48.35 -8.21
N VAL A 8 38.49 -47.70 -7.07
CA VAL A 8 39.72 -47.27 -6.32
C VAL A 8 40.42 -45.98 -6.80
N LEU A 9 40.28 -44.95 -6.00
CA LEU A 9 41.26 -44.11 -5.27
C LEU A 9 42.49 -43.58 -6.04
N LEU A 10 42.66 -42.27 -6.04
CA LEU A 10 43.95 -41.65 -5.70
C LEU A 10 43.83 -40.24 -5.13
N LEU A 11 44.28 -40.09 -3.90
CA LEU A 11 44.48 -38.87 -3.11
C LEU A 11 45.84 -38.29 -3.51
N ILE A 12 45.91 -37.00 -3.92
CA ILE A 12 47.20 -36.29 -3.97
C ILE A 12 47.03 -34.96 -3.26
N MET A 13 47.63 -34.91 -2.09
CA MET A 13 47.90 -33.70 -1.32
C MET A 13 49.14 -33.02 -1.93
N PHE A 14 49.04 -31.74 -2.29
CA PHE A 14 50.23 -30.90 -2.45
C PHE A 14 50.17 -29.76 -1.42
N VAL A 15 51.06 -29.89 -0.45
CA VAL A 15 51.43 -28.81 0.45
C VAL A 15 52.55 -28.01 -0.25
N VAL A 16 52.29 -26.75 -0.53
CA VAL A 16 53.34 -25.80 -0.89
C VAL A 16 53.38 -24.72 0.16
N ALA A 17 54.42 -24.82 0.99
CA ALA A 17 54.85 -23.74 1.86
C ALA A 17 55.65 -22.74 1.04
N LEU A 18 55.28 -21.47 1.05
CA LEU A 18 56.11 -20.38 0.57
C LEU A 18 56.21 -19.27 1.60
N ALA A 19 57.42 -18.96 1.91
CA ALA A 19 57.90 -18.04 2.90
C ALA A 19 57.46 -16.59 2.66
N VAL A 20 57.15 -15.92 3.76
CA VAL A 20 56.89 -14.47 3.83
C VAL A 20 58.20 -13.74 4.03
N PRO A 21 58.56 -12.71 3.25
CA PRO A 21 59.55 -11.73 3.68
C PRO A 21 58.85 -10.63 4.50
N MET A 22 59.33 -10.44 5.72
CA MET A 22 59.07 -9.25 6.52
C MET A 22 59.68 -8.03 5.84
N PHE A 23 58.82 -7.05 5.49
CA PHE A 23 59.27 -5.67 5.35
C PHE A 23 58.68 -4.84 6.48
N LEU A 24 59.55 -4.41 7.38
CA LEU A 24 59.27 -3.32 8.31
C LEU A 24 59.17 -2.02 7.49
N SER A 25 58.06 -1.38 7.47
CA SER A 25 57.92 0.01 7.06
C SER A 25 57.17 0.73 8.15
N THR A 26 57.87 1.62 8.82
CA THR A 26 57.35 2.64 9.73
C THR A 26 56.62 3.69 8.93
N GLY A 27 55.36 3.98 9.32
CA GLY A 27 54.71 5.14 8.75
C GLY A 27 53.19 5.15 8.95
N GLY A 28 52.75 5.95 9.90
CA GLY A 28 51.43 6.64 9.84
C GLY A 28 50.22 5.80 10.05
N LEU A 29 49.66 5.81 11.26
CA LEU A 29 48.26 5.45 11.49
C LEU A 29 47.36 6.41 10.70
N VAL A 30 46.91 6.01 9.54
CA VAL A 30 45.71 6.55 8.91
C VAL A 30 44.55 5.77 9.51
N VAL A 31 43.89 6.36 10.49
CA VAL A 31 42.57 5.87 10.93
C VAL A 31 41.63 6.09 9.75
N ALA A 32 41.45 5.06 8.94
CA ALA A 32 40.37 5.00 7.99
C ALA A 32 39.10 4.96 8.84
N GLN A 33 38.43 6.09 8.93
CA GLN A 33 37.06 6.19 9.44
C GLN A 33 36.21 5.41 8.45
N GLU A 34 35.91 4.18 8.82
CA GLU A 34 34.90 3.34 8.15
C GLU A 34 33.61 4.09 8.26
N VAL A 35 33.25 4.81 7.20
CA VAL A 35 31.91 5.35 7.03
C VAL A 35 31.01 4.14 6.96
N ALA A 36 30.47 3.73 8.09
CA ALA A 36 29.40 2.77 8.14
C ALA A 36 28.30 3.31 7.22
N ASN A 37 28.20 2.75 6.03
CA ASN A 37 27.02 2.84 5.22
C ASN A 37 25.89 2.23 6.06
N VAL A 38 25.25 3.06 6.87
CA VAL A 38 23.96 2.74 7.46
C VAL A 38 23.00 2.66 6.28
N THR A 39 22.98 1.50 5.64
CA THR A 39 21.83 1.09 4.85
C THR A 39 20.66 1.16 5.82
N LEU A 40 19.84 2.20 5.70
CA LEU A 40 18.56 2.24 6.37
C LEU A 40 17.78 1.03 5.82
N GLU A 41 17.94 -0.12 6.45
CA GLU A 41 17.03 -1.24 6.25
C GLU A 41 15.66 -0.71 6.64
N LEU A 42 14.85 -0.41 5.63
CA LEU A 42 13.44 -0.13 5.81
C LEU A 42 12.87 -1.35 6.53
N GLN A 43 12.63 -1.20 7.84
CA GLN A 43 11.97 -2.20 8.67
C GLN A 43 10.74 -2.70 7.92
N PRO A 44 10.50 -4.00 7.84
CA PRO A 44 9.32 -4.51 7.18
C PRO A 44 8.08 -3.88 7.83
N THR A 45 7.32 -3.11 7.05
CA THR A 45 6.13 -2.41 7.54
C THR A 45 4.96 -3.36 7.77
N CYS A 46 5.13 -4.66 7.48
CA CYS A 46 4.13 -5.68 7.66
C CYS A 46 4.25 -6.38 9.00
N GLY A 47 3.16 -6.43 9.74
CA GLY A 47 3.02 -7.34 10.86
C GLY A 47 3.03 -8.79 10.39
N VAL A 48 3.80 -9.65 11.06
CA VAL A 48 3.84 -11.08 10.72
C VAL A 48 2.47 -11.72 10.99
N ARG A 49 1.82 -11.36 12.10
CA ARG A 49 0.51 -11.87 12.50
C ARG A 49 -0.22 -10.85 13.36
N PRO A 50 -1.56 -10.73 13.25
CA PRO A 50 -2.34 -9.93 14.19
C PRO A 50 -2.22 -10.51 15.61
N THR A 51 -2.06 -9.65 16.60
CA THR A 51 -2.07 -10.07 18.01
C THR A 51 -3.50 -10.32 18.46
N THR A 52 -3.76 -11.44 19.12
CA THR A 52 -5.08 -11.77 19.71
C THR A 52 -5.35 -10.94 20.97
N ASN A 53 -4.32 -10.42 21.60
CA ASN A 53 -4.43 -9.50 22.73
C ASN A 53 -4.51 -8.07 22.19
N VAL A 54 -5.61 -7.40 22.45
CA VAL A 54 -5.75 -5.95 22.29
C VAL A 54 -4.81 -5.31 23.31
N ALA A 55 -3.54 -5.20 22.99
CA ALA A 55 -2.68 -4.27 23.67
C ALA A 55 -3.23 -2.89 23.32
N VAL A 56 -3.82 -2.23 24.30
CA VAL A 56 -4.10 -0.81 24.23
C VAL A 56 -2.82 -0.15 23.74
N ALA A 57 -2.84 0.36 22.53
CA ALA A 57 -1.70 1.03 21.95
C ALA A 57 -1.25 2.09 22.96
N SER A 58 -0.06 1.92 23.47
CA SER A 58 0.52 2.86 24.43
C SER A 58 0.46 4.23 23.79
N THR A 59 -0.12 5.16 24.51
CA THR A 59 -0.21 6.58 24.18
C THR A 59 1.19 7.18 24.18
N GLN A 60 1.96 6.94 23.15
CA GLN A 60 3.03 7.85 22.78
C GLN A 60 2.42 8.91 21.88
N VAL A 61 1.97 9.97 22.50
CA VAL A 61 1.69 11.23 21.82
C VAL A 61 3.06 11.79 21.42
N GLY A 62 3.54 11.36 20.26
CA GLY A 62 4.60 12.09 19.56
C GLY A 62 4.03 13.45 19.15
N PRO A 63 4.83 14.53 19.16
CA PRO A 63 4.39 15.83 18.67
C PRO A 63 3.90 15.69 17.23
N PRO A 64 2.93 16.52 16.79
CA PRO A 64 2.48 16.52 15.41
C PRO A 64 3.70 16.80 14.52
N ILE A 65 4.19 15.78 13.83
CA ILE A 65 5.28 15.95 12.87
C ILE A 65 4.66 16.60 11.65
N GLU A 66 4.63 17.92 11.63
CA GLU A 66 4.44 18.74 10.44
C GLU A 66 5.73 18.80 9.62
N GLN A 67 6.28 17.67 9.26
CA GLN A 67 7.20 17.62 8.14
C GLN A 67 6.47 16.93 7.00
N PRO A 68 6.36 17.57 5.82
CA PRO A 68 5.79 16.91 4.67
C PRO A 68 6.67 15.70 4.37
N ALA A 69 6.15 14.50 4.67
CA ALA A 69 6.82 13.28 4.29
C ALA A 69 7.00 13.34 2.77
N PRO A 70 8.19 13.06 2.22
CA PRO A 70 8.43 13.20 0.80
C PRO A 70 7.44 12.31 0.02
N LEU A 71 6.96 12.77 -1.14
CA LEU A 71 6.02 12.01 -2.00
C LEU A 71 6.52 10.59 -2.32
N THR A 72 7.83 10.36 -2.24
CA THR A 72 8.47 9.05 -2.35
C THR A 72 7.95 8.00 -1.37
N ARG A 73 7.29 8.42 -0.27
CA ARG A 73 6.61 7.54 0.66
C ARG A 73 5.34 6.92 0.03
N PHE A 74 4.74 7.62 -0.94
CA PHE A 74 3.49 7.23 -1.58
C PHE A 74 3.69 6.64 -2.97
N ARG A 75 4.57 7.24 -3.78
CA ARG A 75 4.94 6.73 -5.09
C ARG A 75 6.42 6.98 -5.39
N ARG A 76 7.00 6.15 -6.23
CA ARG A 76 8.36 6.30 -6.74
C ARG A 76 8.28 6.75 -8.20
N PRO A 77 8.48 8.03 -8.51
CA PRO A 77 8.48 8.48 -9.89
C PRO A 77 9.53 7.71 -10.69
N LEU A 78 9.12 7.10 -11.79
CA LEU A 78 10.05 6.54 -12.75
C LEU A 78 10.66 7.70 -13.54
N THR A 79 11.98 7.66 -13.76
CA THR A 79 12.69 8.68 -14.55
C THR A 79 12.05 8.82 -15.92
N ALA A 80 11.52 10.02 -16.17
CA ALA A 80 11.14 10.59 -17.45
C ALA A 80 10.44 9.66 -18.48
N GLN A 81 9.16 9.39 -18.28
CA GLN A 81 8.25 9.32 -19.41
C GLN A 81 7.42 10.62 -19.42
N SER A 82 7.68 11.48 -20.39
CA SER A 82 6.84 12.62 -20.66
C SER A 82 5.46 12.10 -21.05
N SER A 83 4.54 12.02 -20.10
CA SER A 83 3.15 11.79 -20.39
C SER A 83 2.60 13.07 -21.03
N SER A 84 2.34 13.05 -22.30
CA SER A 84 1.47 14.02 -22.96
C SER A 84 0.06 13.82 -22.41
N GLY A 85 -0.29 14.48 -21.29
CA GLY A 85 -1.59 14.30 -20.68
C GLY A 85 -1.75 15.07 -19.38
N HIS A 86 -2.90 14.92 -18.76
CA HIS A 86 -3.23 15.49 -17.47
C HIS A 86 -2.23 15.03 -16.39
N THR A 87 -1.68 16.00 -15.66
CA THR A 87 -0.83 15.79 -14.48
C THR A 87 -1.48 16.50 -13.31
N PRO A 88 -2.01 15.76 -12.31
CA PRO A 88 -2.66 16.37 -11.16
C PRO A 88 -1.64 17.05 -10.24
N GLN A 89 -2.11 18.02 -9.45
CA GLN A 89 -1.37 18.49 -8.29
C GLN A 89 -1.43 17.43 -7.20
N GLU A 90 -0.33 17.26 -6.46
CA GLU A 90 -0.20 16.22 -5.44
C GLU A 90 0.09 16.84 -4.08
N TYR A 91 -0.68 16.43 -3.06
CA TYR A 91 -0.57 16.91 -1.69
C TYR A 91 -0.52 15.75 -0.72
N GLN A 92 -0.19 16.05 0.54
CA GLN A 92 -0.19 15.09 1.64
C GLN A 92 -1.02 15.60 2.80
N ALA A 93 -1.83 14.72 3.38
CA ALA A 93 -2.60 14.99 4.59
C ALA A 93 -2.69 13.69 5.42
N ILE A 94 -1.59 13.32 6.07
CA ILE A 94 -1.46 12.03 6.75
C ILE A 94 -2.53 11.88 7.82
N ALA A 95 -3.23 10.73 7.79
CA ALA A 95 -4.23 10.35 8.78
C ALA A 95 -3.61 10.17 10.17
N ASN A 96 -4.42 10.33 11.22
CA ASN A 96 -4.02 9.95 12.57
C ASN A 96 -3.71 8.45 12.63
N GLN A 97 -2.71 8.05 13.40
CA GLN A 97 -2.27 6.66 13.52
C GLN A 97 -3.37 5.69 13.99
N THR A 98 -4.42 6.19 14.63
CA THR A 98 -5.57 5.37 15.02
C THR A 98 -6.47 4.99 13.85
N ASN A 99 -6.34 5.66 12.70
CA ASN A 99 -7.23 5.47 11.53
C ASN A 99 -6.62 4.58 10.44
N TYR A 100 -5.47 3.98 10.67
CA TYR A 100 -4.87 3.00 9.77
C TYR A 100 -4.02 2.00 10.56
N GLY A 101 -3.57 0.93 9.94
CA GLY A 101 -2.76 -0.09 10.60
C GLY A 101 -1.72 -0.70 9.69
N GLN A 102 -1.05 -1.73 10.20
CA GLN A 102 -0.13 -2.54 9.42
C GLN A 102 -0.90 -3.50 8.51
N ARG A 103 -0.31 -3.86 7.38
CA ARG A 103 -0.73 -5.03 6.62
C ARG A 103 -0.10 -6.26 7.25
N PHE A 104 -0.77 -7.42 7.18
CA PHE A 104 -0.33 -8.65 7.80
C PHE A 104 -0.02 -9.71 6.75
N VAL A 105 1.10 -10.40 6.93
CA VAL A 105 1.52 -11.54 6.10
C VAL A 105 0.64 -12.77 6.36
N TYR A 106 0.15 -12.93 7.58
CA TYR A 106 -0.77 -13.99 7.96
C TYR A 106 -2.08 -13.40 8.52
N ASP A 107 -3.17 -14.09 8.34
CA ASP A 107 -4.44 -13.76 9.00
C ASP A 107 -4.41 -14.12 10.50
N ILE A 108 -5.51 -13.84 11.21
CA ILE A 108 -5.61 -14.14 12.64
C ILE A 108 -5.51 -15.66 12.95
N ASN A 109 -5.87 -16.52 12.01
CA ASN A 109 -5.80 -17.97 12.13
C ASN A 109 -4.42 -18.54 11.73
N GLY A 110 -3.51 -17.69 11.24
CA GLY A 110 -2.18 -18.07 10.77
C GLY A 110 -2.16 -18.57 9.32
N GLN A 111 -3.18 -18.25 8.52
CA GLN A 111 -3.18 -18.50 7.10
C GLN A 111 -2.40 -17.41 6.37
N LEU A 112 -1.54 -17.81 5.44
CA LEU A 112 -0.76 -16.89 4.61
C LEU A 112 -1.69 -16.05 3.72
N ASN A 113 -1.54 -14.73 3.77
CA ASN A 113 -2.24 -13.80 2.91
C ASN A 113 -1.48 -13.65 1.58
N ASN A 114 -1.95 -14.32 0.55
CA ASN A 114 -1.41 -14.29 -0.81
C ASN A 114 -2.31 -13.53 -1.78
N ASN A 115 -3.13 -12.62 -1.27
CA ASN A 115 -4.04 -11.80 -2.07
C ASN A 115 -3.25 -10.80 -2.91
N GLN A 116 -3.53 -10.76 -4.20
CA GLN A 116 -3.03 -9.69 -5.06
C GLN A 116 -3.75 -8.38 -4.73
N PRO A 117 -3.08 -7.22 -4.90
CA PRO A 117 -3.70 -5.93 -4.65
C PRO A 117 -4.97 -5.70 -5.47
N ILE A 118 -5.92 -4.98 -4.87
CA ILE A 118 -7.11 -4.45 -5.53
C ILE A 118 -7.19 -2.94 -5.34
N ILE A 119 -7.89 -2.24 -6.24
CA ILE A 119 -8.32 -0.85 -6.04
C ILE A 119 -9.78 -0.87 -5.61
N VAL A 120 -10.10 -0.18 -4.51
CA VAL A 120 -11.48 0.03 -4.08
C VAL A 120 -11.81 1.51 -4.21
N LEU A 121 -12.80 1.82 -5.04
CA LEU A 121 -13.26 3.19 -5.29
C LEU A 121 -14.35 3.56 -4.30
N HIS A 122 -14.27 4.79 -3.78
CA HIS A 122 -15.16 5.38 -2.78
C HIS A 122 -15.60 6.77 -3.20
N GLU A 123 -16.55 7.31 -2.45
CA GLU A 123 -16.85 8.74 -2.40
C GLU A 123 -16.85 9.24 -0.95
N THR A 124 -16.71 10.56 -0.77
CA THR A 124 -16.60 11.13 0.59
C THR A 124 -17.94 11.37 1.27
N VAL A 125 -19.01 11.55 0.51
CA VAL A 125 -20.35 12.03 0.98
C VAL A 125 -20.25 13.36 1.76
N THR A 126 -19.11 14.04 1.67
CA THR A 126 -18.80 15.32 2.31
C THR A 126 -17.71 16.04 1.51
N THR A 127 -17.29 17.23 1.93
CA THR A 127 -16.15 17.93 1.31
C THR A 127 -14.83 17.21 1.59
N SER A 128 -13.86 17.37 0.69
CA SER A 128 -12.49 16.85 0.88
C SER A 128 -11.89 17.33 2.21
N GLN A 129 -12.10 18.60 2.57
CA GLN A 129 -11.58 19.16 3.82
C GLN A 129 -12.16 18.46 5.05
N ASN A 130 -13.48 18.21 5.07
CA ASN A 130 -14.13 17.52 6.20
C ASN A 130 -13.65 16.08 6.31
N ALA A 131 -13.55 15.36 5.19
CA ALA A 131 -13.02 14.00 5.16
C ALA A 131 -11.58 13.93 5.69
N ILE A 132 -10.71 14.84 5.23
CA ILE A 132 -9.32 14.93 5.70
C ILE A 132 -9.26 15.24 7.20
N ASN A 133 -10.05 16.20 7.68
CA ASN A 133 -10.11 16.53 9.11
C ASN A 133 -10.56 15.33 9.94
N PHE A 134 -11.55 14.58 9.48
CA PHE A 134 -12.00 13.35 10.12
C PHE A 134 -10.87 12.32 10.20
N PHE A 135 -10.15 12.06 9.10
CA PHE A 135 -9.06 11.09 9.08
C PHE A 135 -7.86 11.52 9.95
N ARG A 136 -7.64 12.82 10.11
CA ARG A 136 -6.59 13.37 10.99
C ARG A 136 -6.98 13.41 12.46
N THR A 137 -8.28 13.27 12.78
CA THR A 137 -8.76 13.21 14.15
C THR A 137 -8.46 11.84 14.76
N ARG A 138 -8.08 11.84 16.03
CA ARG A 138 -7.86 10.61 16.80
C ARG A 138 -9.20 9.94 17.12
N HIS A 139 -9.36 8.68 16.70
CA HIS A 139 -10.50 7.83 17.04
C HIS A 139 -10.05 6.68 17.92
N THR A 140 -10.61 6.54 19.12
CA THR A 140 -10.26 5.49 20.09
C THR A 140 -11.13 4.24 19.97
N SER A 141 -12.33 4.38 19.36
CA SER A 141 -13.19 3.24 19.03
C SER A 141 -12.96 2.81 17.60
N GLU A 142 -12.71 1.52 17.37
CA GLU A 142 -12.56 0.96 16.02
C GLU A 142 -13.80 1.19 15.13
N ASP A 143 -14.99 1.27 15.72
CA ASP A 143 -16.23 1.54 14.99
C ASP A 143 -16.24 2.93 14.32
N ASN A 144 -15.41 3.85 14.82
CA ASN A 144 -15.26 5.21 14.29
C ASN A 144 -13.98 5.39 13.46
N GLN A 145 -13.11 4.37 13.41
CA GLN A 145 -11.86 4.45 12.66
C GLN A 145 -12.12 4.26 11.18
N ALA A 146 -11.73 5.24 10.37
CA ALA A 146 -11.79 5.14 8.92
C ALA A 146 -10.69 5.95 8.26
N SER A 147 -10.28 5.53 7.09
CA SER A 147 -9.38 6.27 6.20
C SER A 147 -9.35 5.68 4.80
N TYR A 148 -8.83 6.47 3.87
CA TYR A 148 -8.47 6.02 2.53
C TYR A 148 -6.97 6.23 2.30
N HIS A 149 -6.41 5.60 1.28
CA HIS A 149 -5.02 5.85 0.90
C HIS A 149 -4.89 7.20 0.19
N THR A 150 -5.88 7.52 -0.64
CA THR A 150 -5.87 8.73 -1.48
C THR A 150 -7.28 9.29 -1.60
N LEU A 151 -7.38 10.62 -1.62
CA LEU A 151 -8.59 11.37 -1.92
C LEU A 151 -8.33 12.26 -3.13
N ILE A 152 -9.29 12.34 -4.05
CA ILE A 152 -9.24 13.20 -5.23
C ILE A 152 -10.30 14.29 -5.08
N THR A 153 -9.86 15.56 -5.04
CA THR A 153 -10.74 16.72 -4.86
C THR A 153 -11.57 17.00 -6.12
N LEU A 154 -12.59 17.83 -6.01
CA LEU A 154 -13.40 18.27 -7.16
C LEU A 154 -12.55 18.86 -8.31
N ASN A 155 -11.43 19.49 -7.97
CA ASN A 155 -10.49 20.07 -8.96
C ASN A 155 -9.55 19.01 -9.57
N GLY A 156 -9.60 17.78 -9.09
CA GLY A 156 -8.71 16.71 -9.53
C GLY A 156 -7.36 16.66 -8.79
N ASP A 157 -7.17 17.45 -7.73
CA ASP A 157 -5.97 17.35 -6.92
C ASP A 157 -5.94 16.01 -6.18
N ILE A 158 -4.76 15.41 -6.08
CA ILE A 158 -4.55 14.15 -5.37
C ILE A 158 -4.01 14.44 -3.97
N VAL A 159 -4.71 13.96 -2.94
CA VAL A 159 -4.29 14.07 -1.55
C VAL A 159 -3.96 12.69 -1.02
N TYR A 160 -2.70 12.44 -0.69
CA TYR A 160 -2.23 11.20 -0.07
C TYR A 160 -2.45 11.24 1.44
N ILE A 161 -3.08 10.20 1.98
CA ILE A 161 -3.58 10.14 3.35
C ILE A 161 -2.95 8.98 4.12
N VAL A 162 -2.94 7.77 3.56
CA VAL A 162 -2.29 6.60 4.15
C VAL A 162 -1.27 6.03 3.15
N PRO A 163 -0.02 5.79 3.55
CA PRO A 163 0.97 5.15 2.68
C PRO A 163 0.51 3.79 2.14
N PRO A 164 0.86 3.43 0.90
CA PRO A 164 0.34 2.23 0.23
C PRO A 164 0.80 0.91 0.86
N ASP A 165 1.88 0.91 1.62
CA ASP A 165 2.39 -0.22 2.39
C ASP A 165 1.67 -0.40 3.75
N LEU A 166 0.84 0.55 4.15
CA LEU A 166 -0.02 0.46 5.31
C LEU A 166 -1.46 0.11 4.91
N ARG A 167 -2.27 -0.26 5.86
CA ARG A 167 -3.65 -0.69 5.71
C ARG A 167 -4.58 0.45 6.09
N ALA A 168 -5.19 1.12 5.12
CA ALA A 168 -6.28 2.05 5.38
C ALA A 168 -7.55 1.28 5.80
N PHE A 169 -8.41 1.90 6.58
CA PHE A 169 -9.66 1.33 7.09
C PHE A 169 -10.84 1.82 6.24
N GLY A 170 -10.86 1.40 4.97
CA GLY A 170 -11.82 1.89 3.97
C GLY A 170 -13.05 1.02 3.78
N ALA A 171 -12.97 -0.29 4.07
CA ALA A 171 -14.07 -1.24 3.86
C ALA A 171 -14.07 -2.32 4.95
N GLY A 172 -14.86 -2.12 6.01
CA GLY A 172 -14.79 -2.91 7.24
C GLY A 172 -15.29 -4.36 7.10
N ASN A 173 -16.54 -4.57 6.65
CA ASN A 173 -17.11 -5.89 6.36
C ASN A 173 -17.21 -6.05 4.85
N SER A 174 -16.21 -6.70 4.24
CA SER A 174 -16.08 -6.69 2.79
C SER A 174 -15.38 -7.92 2.24
N VAL A 175 -15.78 -8.32 1.03
CA VAL A 175 -15.20 -9.45 0.29
C VAL A 175 -15.09 -9.04 -1.18
N PHE A 176 -13.93 -9.22 -1.78
CA PHE A 176 -13.74 -9.10 -3.22
C PHE A 176 -14.03 -10.45 -3.88
N VAL A 177 -14.81 -10.43 -4.94
CA VAL A 177 -15.09 -11.63 -5.76
C VAL A 177 -14.38 -11.47 -7.09
N GLY A 178 -13.29 -12.18 -7.26
CA GLY A 178 -12.47 -12.18 -8.45
C GLY A 178 -12.45 -13.55 -9.14
N SER A 179 -11.59 -13.69 -10.16
CA SER A 179 -11.42 -14.94 -10.90
C SER A 179 -10.95 -16.12 -10.04
N ARG A 180 -10.35 -15.84 -8.87
CA ARG A 180 -9.91 -16.87 -7.90
C ARG A 180 -10.96 -17.17 -6.81
N GLY A 181 -12.17 -16.64 -6.93
CA GLY A 181 -13.23 -16.75 -5.93
C GLY A 181 -13.26 -15.56 -4.98
N GLU A 182 -13.76 -15.82 -3.76
CA GLU A 182 -13.88 -14.81 -2.71
C GLU A 182 -12.53 -14.55 -2.01
N GLU A 183 -12.20 -13.26 -1.86
CA GLU A 183 -10.97 -12.81 -1.22
C GLU A 183 -11.29 -11.82 -0.10
N ALA A 184 -10.93 -12.16 1.13
CA ALA A 184 -10.98 -11.30 2.31
C ALA A 184 -9.98 -11.80 3.35
N VAL A 185 -9.54 -10.92 4.25
CA VAL A 185 -8.58 -11.26 5.31
C VAL A 185 -9.15 -10.87 6.66
N ARG A 186 -9.18 -11.81 7.60
CA ARG A 186 -9.56 -11.54 8.98
C ARG A 186 -8.33 -11.17 9.80
N THR A 187 -8.26 -9.90 10.21
CA THR A 187 -7.12 -9.34 10.96
C THR A 187 -7.43 -9.05 12.42
N HIS A 188 -8.67 -9.28 12.87
CA HIS A 188 -9.12 -9.00 14.23
C HIS A 188 -10.14 -10.05 14.71
N PRO A 189 -10.09 -10.51 15.99
CA PRO A 189 -10.98 -11.57 16.48
C PRO A 189 -12.45 -11.13 16.58
N LYS A 190 -12.72 -9.84 16.85
CA LYS A 190 -14.06 -9.30 17.03
C LYS A 190 -14.71 -8.91 15.71
N TYR A 191 -13.94 -8.42 14.73
CA TYR A 191 -14.46 -7.85 13.49
C TYR A 191 -14.46 -8.84 12.34
N PRO A 192 -15.36 -8.68 11.36
CA PRO A 192 -15.42 -9.55 10.19
C PRO A 192 -14.16 -9.44 9.34
N ALA A 193 -13.98 -10.37 8.42
CA ALA A 193 -12.97 -10.28 7.39
C ALA A 193 -13.22 -9.08 6.47
N SER A 194 -12.16 -8.55 5.88
CA SER A 194 -12.25 -7.41 4.98
C SER A 194 -11.17 -7.44 3.90
N VAL A 195 -11.36 -6.62 2.88
CA VAL A 195 -10.37 -6.41 1.81
C VAL A 195 -9.23 -5.45 2.23
N ASN A 196 -9.34 -4.77 3.37
CA ASN A 196 -8.41 -3.72 3.78
C ASN A 196 -6.93 -4.17 3.77
N ASN A 197 -6.66 -5.46 4.00
CA ASN A 197 -5.29 -5.96 4.09
C ASN A 197 -4.55 -5.96 2.73
N PHE A 198 -5.26 -5.96 1.61
CA PHE A 198 -4.69 -5.98 0.26
C PHE A 198 -5.27 -4.90 -0.68
N ALA A 199 -6.22 -4.10 -0.20
CA ALA A 199 -6.82 -3.02 -0.97
C ALA A 199 -6.00 -1.73 -0.94
N TYR A 200 -6.07 -0.96 -2.03
CA TYR A 200 -5.73 0.45 -2.10
C TYR A 200 -7.02 1.24 -2.30
N HIS A 201 -7.41 2.00 -1.29
CA HIS A 201 -8.66 2.75 -1.26
C HIS A 201 -8.47 4.14 -1.85
N VAL A 202 -9.24 4.48 -2.87
CA VAL A 202 -9.26 5.80 -3.51
C VAL A 202 -10.65 6.40 -3.40
N SER A 203 -10.76 7.57 -2.80
CA SER A 203 -12.03 8.29 -2.66
C SER A 203 -12.09 9.49 -3.60
N LEU A 204 -13.25 9.72 -4.20
CA LEU A 204 -13.58 10.91 -4.95
C LEU A 204 -14.36 11.86 -4.04
N GLU A 205 -14.01 13.14 -4.03
CA GLU A 205 -14.84 14.15 -3.35
C GLU A 205 -16.21 14.20 -4.00
N THR A 206 -17.25 14.06 -3.18
CA THR A 206 -18.63 14.09 -3.63
C THR A 206 -19.04 15.52 -4.03
N PRO A 207 -19.74 15.71 -5.16
CA PRO A 207 -20.23 17.03 -5.52
C PRO A 207 -21.27 17.54 -4.52
N PRO A 208 -21.51 18.87 -4.44
CA PRO A 208 -22.39 19.47 -3.43
C PRO A 208 -23.81 18.88 -3.37
N ASP A 209 -24.38 18.50 -4.53
CA ASP A 209 -25.71 17.89 -4.63
C ASP A 209 -25.75 16.42 -4.15
N GLY A 210 -24.58 15.80 -3.95
CA GLY A 210 -24.43 14.44 -3.44
C GLY A 210 -24.09 14.34 -1.95
N MET A 211 -23.93 15.45 -1.23
CA MET A 211 -23.58 15.45 0.22
C MET A 211 -24.80 15.12 1.08
N ASN A 212 -25.49 14.04 0.74
CA ASN A 212 -26.71 13.55 1.39
C ASN A 212 -26.84 12.04 1.22
N ASN A 213 -27.89 11.46 1.74
CA ASN A 213 -28.19 10.02 1.65
C ASN A 213 -28.99 9.61 0.39
N GLY A 214 -29.07 10.49 -0.63
CA GLY A 214 -29.69 10.16 -1.90
C GLY A 214 -28.98 9.01 -2.62
N SER A 215 -29.68 8.36 -3.53
CA SER A 215 -29.12 7.22 -4.29
C SER A 215 -28.22 7.64 -5.45
N SER A 216 -28.20 8.93 -5.82
CA SER A 216 -27.44 9.48 -6.95
C SER A 216 -27.12 10.97 -6.75
N HIS A 217 -26.24 11.50 -7.58
CA HIS A 217 -25.89 12.91 -7.68
C HIS A 217 -25.45 13.23 -9.12
N SER A 218 -25.04 14.47 -9.39
CA SER A 218 -24.62 14.95 -10.73
C SER A 218 -23.42 14.22 -11.35
N GLY A 219 -22.72 13.42 -10.58
CA GLY A 219 -21.52 12.71 -11.03
C GLY A 219 -20.22 13.45 -10.64
N TYR A 220 -19.10 12.91 -11.06
CA TYR A 220 -17.75 13.42 -10.77
C TYR A 220 -17.26 14.29 -11.93
N THR A 221 -16.37 15.24 -11.62
CA THR A 221 -15.79 16.13 -12.63
C THR A 221 -14.85 15.38 -13.58
N MET A 222 -14.63 15.92 -14.77
CA MET A 222 -13.65 15.38 -15.71
C MET A 222 -12.24 15.38 -15.09
N ALA A 223 -11.89 16.41 -14.32
CA ALA A 223 -10.61 16.49 -13.60
C ALA A 223 -10.43 15.34 -12.62
N GLN A 224 -11.50 14.97 -11.88
CA GLN A 224 -11.46 13.80 -10.99
C GLN A 224 -11.24 12.48 -11.76
N TYR A 225 -11.95 12.28 -12.87
CA TYR A 225 -11.77 11.09 -13.70
C TYR A 225 -10.36 11.00 -14.31
N GLN A 226 -9.82 12.12 -14.80
CA GLN A 226 -8.45 12.18 -15.33
C GLN A 226 -7.41 11.86 -14.25
N SER A 227 -7.56 12.44 -13.06
CA SER A 227 -6.66 12.18 -11.93
C SER A 227 -6.78 10.77 -11.40
N LEU A 228 -8.00 10.20 -11.36
CA LEU A 228 -8.22 8.81 -10.98
C LEU A 228 -7.54 7.85 -11.97
N ALA A 229 -7.70 8.08 -13.27
CA ALA A 229 -7.07 7.28 -14.30
C ALA A 229 -5.53 7.40 -14.23
N TRP A 230 -5.02 8.60 -14.03
CA TRP A 230 -3.59 8.87 -13.82
C TRP A 230 -3.05 8.12 -12.59
N LEU A 231 -3.74 8.20 -11.44
CA LEU A 231 -3.33 7.54 -10.19
C LEU A 231 -3.34 6.01 -10.33
N VAL A 232 -4.45 5.46 -10.81
CA VAL A 232 -4.64 4.00 -10.92
C VAL A 232 -3.67 3.38 -11.92
N SER A 233 -3.33 4.08 -13.01
CA SER A 233 -2.32 3.59 -13.96
C SER A 233 -0.96 3.34 -13.32
N ARG A 234 -0.64 4.02 -12.20
CA ARG A 234 0.64 3.93 -11.49
C ARG A 234 0.70 2.83 -10.43
N THR A 235 -0.38 2.11 -10.22
CA THR A 235 -0.44 1.02 -9.24
C THR A 235 -0.08 -0.35 -9.82
N GLY A 236 -0.09 -0.50 -11.14
CA GLY A 236 0.07 -1.79 -11.81
C GLY A 236 -1.10 -2.77 -11.60
N VAL A 237 -2.15 -2.38 -10.86
CA VAL A 237 -3.32 -3.24 -10.61
C VAL A 237 -4.12 -3.43 -11.89
N PRO A 238 -4.40 -4.68 -12.33
CA PRO A 238 -5.14 -4.95 -13.55
C PRO A 238 -6.62 -4.56 -13.44
N ASN A 239 -7.30 -4.37 -14.59
CA ASN A 239 -8.66 -3.83 -14.63
C ASN A 239 -9.68 -4.68 -13.90
N ASP A 240 -9.56 -6.00 -13.94
CA ASP A 240 -10.44 -6.95 -13.23
C ASP A 240 -10.26 -6.96 -11.72
N ARG A 241 -9.29 -6.22 -11.23
CA ARG A 241 -9.05 -6.01 -9.79
C ARG A 241 -9.32 -4.56 -9.34
N ILE A 242 -10.02 -3.79 -10.15
CA ILE A 242 -10.54 -2.46 -9.80
C ILE A 242 -12.03 -2.63 -9.50
N THR A 243 -12.45 -2.26 -8.30
CA THR A 243 -13.81 -2.47 -7.81
C THR A 243 -14.33 -1.24 -7.05
N THR A 244 -15.57 -1.29 -6.56
CA THR A 244 -16.20 -0.24 -5.78
C THR A 244 -16.48 -0.71 -4.35
N HIS A 245 -16.67 0.23 -3.43
CA HIS A 245 -17.07 -0.10 -2.06
C HIS A 245 -18.41 -0.87 -2.06
N GLN A 246 -19.37 -0.42 -2.84
CA GLN A 246 -20.67 -1.12 -3.01
C GLN A 246 -20.48 -2.59 -3.41
N ALA A 247 -19.56 -2.88 -4.34
CA ALA A 247 -19.39 -4.24 -4.85
C ALA A 247 -18.73 -5.18 -3.82
N VAL A 248 -17.84 -4.66 -2.97
CA VAL A 248 -17.16 -5.47 -1.94
C VAL A 248 -17.92 -5.52 -0.62
N ASP A 249 -18.86 -4.61 -0.38
CA ASP A 249 -19.61 -4.51 0.89
C ASP A 249 -20.42 -5.77 1.19
N ARG A 250 -20.37 -6.20 2.43
CA ARG A 250 -21.17 -7.31 2.97
C ARG A 250 -22.05 -6.87 4.14
N SER A 251 -22.05 -5.56 4.47
CA SER A 251 -22.94 -4.99 5.46
C SER A 251 -24.32 -4.63 4.90
N GLY A 252 -24.41 -4.45 3.58
CA GLY A 252 -25.62 -3.99 2.89
C GLY A 252 -25.89 -2.48 3.02
N HIS A 253 -24.91 -1.71 3.54
CA HIS A 253 -25.08 -0.29 3.84
C HIS A 253 -24.27 0.65 2.95
N ARG A 254 -23.56 0.12 1.95
CA ARG A 254 -22.68 0.91 1.08
C ARG A 254 -23.21 0.94 -0.36
N SER A 255 -23.29 2.16 -0.89
CA SER A 255 -23.69 2.41 -2.28
C SER A 255 -22.64 3.17 -3.08
N ASP A 256 -21.51 3.49 -2.44
CA ASP A 256 -20.47 4.33 -3.01
C ASP A 256 -19.49 3.57 -3.93
N PRO A 257 -18.95 4.25 -4.96
CA PRO A 257 -19.25 5.62 -5.38
C PRO A 257 -20.55 5.68 -6.22
N ARG A 258 -21.52 6.50 -5.78
CA ARG A 258 -22.76 6.72 -6.51
C ARG A 258 -22.50 7.48 -7.82
N SER A 259 -23.35 7.30 -8.81
CA SER A 259 -23.24 8.01 -10.11
C SER A 259 -21.89 7.88 -10.82
N PHE A 260 -21.09 6.85 -10.50
CA PHE A 260 -19.78 6.64 -11.12
C PHE A 260 -19.90 6.12 -12.55
N ASN A 261 -19.29 6.82 -13.49
CA ASN A 261 -19.22 6.41 -14.91
C ASN A 261 -17.98 5.53 -15.16
N SER A 262 -18.15 4.23 -15.00
CA SER A 262 -17.07 3.26 -15.21
C SER A 262 -16.56 3.24 -16.66
N GLN A 263 -17.42 3.45 -17.66
CA GLN A 263 -17.02 3.48 -19.07
C GLN A 263 -16.05 4.64 -19.34
N LEU A 264 -16.39 5.85 -18.88
CA LEU A 264 -15.52 7.02 -18.99
C LEU A 264 -14.18 6.80 -18.28
N PHE A 265 -14.24 6.25 -17.06
CA PHE A 265 -13.02 5.95 -16.30
C PHE A 265 -12.08 5.01 -17.05
N TYR A 266 -12.57 3.88 -17.56
CA TYR A 266 -11.73 2.94 -18.30
C TYR A 266 -11.24 3.48 -19.65
N GLN A 267 -12.02 4.31 -20.33
CA GLN A 267 -11.56 5.01 -21.54
C GLN A 267 -10.35 5.91 -21.22
N LEU A 268 -10.42 6.68 -20.15
CA LEU A 268 -9.31 7.54 -19.72
C LEU A 268 -8.12 6.72 -19.23
N LEU A 269 -8.36 5.67 -18.45
CA LEU A 269 -7.31 4.79 -17.92
C LEU A 269 -6.47 4.15 -19.01
N ASN A 270 -7.09 3.77 -20.13
CA ASN A 270 -6.41 3.17 -21.27
C ASN A 270 -5.46 4.14 -22.01
N ASN A 271 -5.55 5.45 -21.74
CA ASN A 271 -4.65 6.45 -22.33
C ASN A 271 -3.32 6.55 -21.56
N TYR A 272 -3.20 5.90 -20.40
CA TYR A 272 -1.99 5.93 -19.59
C TYR A 272 -1.23 4.60 -19.63
N PRO A 273 0.11 4.63 -19.77
CA PRO A 273 0.92 3.43 -19.57
C PRO A 273 0.77 2.93 -18.14
N ARG A 274 0.70 1.60 -17.97
CA ARG A 274 0.67 1.00 -16.63
C ARG A 274 2.09 0.93 -16.06
N THR A 275 2.24 1.44 -14.85
CA THR A 275 3.52 1.42 -14.12
C THR A 275 3.30 0.90 -12.69
N GLN A 276 4.39 0.68 -11.96
CA GLN A 276 4.37 0.29 -10.55
C GLN A 276 5.04 1.35 -9.66
N GLU A 277 4.71 2.62 -9.90
CA GLU A 277 5.19 3.70 -9.05
C GLU A 277 4.61 3.64 -7.63
N ILE A 278 3.37 3.16 -7.50
CA ILE A 278 2.68 2.93 -6.24
C ILE A 278 2.71 1.44 -5.94
N ILE A 279 3.52 1.05 -4.96
CA ILE A 279 3.66 -0.35 -4.54
C ILE A 279 2.69 -0.59 -3.37
N ILE A 280 1.64 -1.37 -3.64
CA ILE A 280 0.63 -1.74 -2.67
C ILE A 280 1.05 -3.04 -1.99
N GLY A 281 1.05 -3.04 -0.67
CA GLY A 281 1.35 -4.25 0.11
C GLY A 281 2.61 -4.13 0.94
N CYS A 282 3.07 -5.27 1.43
CA CYS A 282 4.21 -5.38 2.30
C CYS A 282 5.52 -5.07 1.58
N ARG A 283 6.30 -4.14 2.11
CA ARG A 283 7.67 -3.89 1.64
C ARG A 283 8.64 -4.83 2.37
N VAL A 284 8.51 -6.13 2.16
CA VAL A 284 9.49 -7.09 2.69
C VAL A 284 10.62 -7.20 1.67
N PRO A 285 11.89 -6.94 2.04
CA PRO A 285 13.02 -7.16 1.14
C PRO A 285 13.00 -8.60 0.62
N GLY A 286 12.92 -8.77 -0.71
CA GLY A 286 12.89 -10.09 -1.36
C GLY A 286 11.50 -10.73 -1.53
N TYR A 287 10.43 -10.14 -1.03
CA TYR A 287 9.07 -10.58 -1.30
C TYR A 287 8.47 -9.74 -2.44
N GLN A 288 8.38 -10.34 -3.60
CA GLN A 288 7.60 -9.81 -4.74
C GLN A 288 6.20 -10.41 -4.61
N GLY A 289 5.23 -9.57 -4.21
CA GLY A 289 3.82 -9.92 -4.12
C GLY A 289 3.20 -10.21 -5.50
#